data_886b0275f83ec728d1c4a274a00e965c
#
_entry.id   886b0275f83ec728d1c4a274a00e965c
#
_cell.length_a   1.000
_cell.length_b   1.000
_cell.length_c   1.000
_cell.angle_alpha   90.00
_cell.angle_beta   90.00
_cell.angle_gamma   90.00
#
_symmetry.space_group_name_H-M   'P 1'
#
loop_
_entity.id
_entity.type
_entity.pdbx_description
1 polymer ?
#
loop_
_entity_poly.entity_id
_entity_poly.type
_entity_poly.pdbx_seq_one_letter_code
_entity_poly.pdbx_strand_id
1 'polypeptide(L)'
;MLEKHPLGSQAFYPVKDKRWLVVVAIEPKAESVRAFWASGRQGVNYHRNVWHHPLLVLEPQQFVIIDRGGDGHNCDEMELDTTVLIEIDK
;
A
#
# COMPACT_ATOMS: atom_id res chain seq x y z
N MET A 1 -2.93 10.45 -0.01
CA MET A 1 -2.30 10.34 1.33
C MET A 1 -1.49 9.05 1.43
N LEU A 2 -0.53 9.02 2.32
CA LEU A 2 0.20 7.81 2.65
C LEU A 2 -0.02 7.46 4.11
N GLU A 3 0.07 6.17 4.43
CA GLU A 3 -0.02 5.68 5.80
C GLU A 3 1.11 4.73 6.12
N LYS A 4 1.41 4.57 7.39
CA LYS A 4 2.33 3.54 7.89
C LYS A 4 1.81 2.97 9.19
N HIS A 5 2.23 1.76 9.49
CA HIS A 5 1.84 1.05 10.71
C HIS A 5 3.06 0.84 11.60
N PRO A 6 3.20 1.63 12.67
CA PRO A 6 4.42 1.58 13.52
C PRO A 6 4.52 0.34 14.41
N LEU A 7 3.44 -0.39 14.64
CA LEU A 7 3.43 -1.51 15.57
C LEU A 7 3.44 -2.89 14.93
N GLY A 8 3.30 -2.98 13.62
CA GLY A 8 3.30 -4.27 12.95
C GLY A 8 3.27 -4.14 11.43
N SER A 9 3.57 -5.25 10.76
CA SER A 9 3.47 -5.32 9.30
C SER A 9 2.01 -5.49 8.88
N GLN A 10 1.75 -5.23 7.59
CA GLN A 10 0.44 -5.42 6.97
C GLN A 10 0.61 -6.15 5.66
N ALA A 11 -0.05 -7.29 5.52
CA ALA A 11 0.03 -8.13 4.34
C ALA A 11 -1.28 -8.12 3.56
N PHE A 12 -1.15 -8.06 2.24
CA PHE A 12 -2.27 -8.16 1.30
C PHE A 12 -2.01 -9.29 0.33
N TYR A 13 -3.00 -10.14 0.11
CA TYR A 13 -2.92 -11.21 -0.87
C TYR A 13 -4.19 -11.24 -1.71
N PRO A 14 -4.10 -11.08 -3.06
CA PRO A 14 -5.29 -11.09 -3.90
C PRO A 14 -5.96 -12.48 -3.91
N VAL A 15 -7.29 -12.49 -3.88
CA VAL A 15 -8.08 -13.73 -3.92
C VAL A 15 -8.18 -14.25 -5.34
N LYS A 16 -8.23 -13.33 -6.33
CA LYS A 16 -8.32 -13.69 -7.74
C LYS A 16 -7.09 -13.20 -8.49
N ASP A 17 -6.80 -13.81 -9.63
CA ASP A 17 -5.64 -13.47 -10.44
C ASP A 17 -5.88 -12.18 -11.24
N LYS A 18 -5.93 -11.07 -10.53
CA LYS A 18 -6.06 -9.73 -11.10
C LYS A 18 -4.93 -8.86 -10.56
N ARG A 19 -4.19 -8.20 -11.46
CA ARG A 19 -3.09 -7.33 -11.04
C ARG A 19 -3.59 -6.11 -10.28
N TRP A 20 -2.73 -5.56 -9.47
CA TRP A 20 -3.04 -4.41 -8.63
C TRP A 20 -1.81 -3.52 -8.46
N LEU A 21 -2.00 -2.34 -7.92
CA LEU A 21 -0.93 -1.35 -7.77
C LEU A 21 -0.43 -1.30 -6.33
N VAL A 22 0.89 -1.27 -6.20
CA VAL A 22 1.58 -1.08 -4.93
C VAL A 22 2.30 0.27 -4.99
N VAL A 23 1.97 1.16 -4.06
CA VAL A 23 2.56 2.49 -3.99
C VAL A 23 3.21 2.67 -2.63
N VAL A 24 4.50 2.92 -2.64
CA VAL A 24 5.32 3.03 -1.42
C VAL A 24 6.20 4.28 -1.47
N ALA A 25 6.71 4.68 -0.31
CA ALA A 25 7.67 5.77 -0.21
C ALA A 25 8.60 5.57 0.98
N ILE A 26 9.85 5.99 0.84
CA ILE A 26 10.81 5.99 1.95
C ILE A 26 10.43 7.09 2.95
N GLU A 27 9.98 8.23 2.45
CA GLU A 27 9.50 9.36 3.22
C GLU A 27 8.15 9.81 2.68
N PRO A 28 7.29 10.46 3.48
CA PRO A 28 5.97 10.90 3.01
C PRO A 28 6.08 12.18 2.18
N LYS A 29 6.84 12.12 1.10
CA LYS A 29 7.09 13.22 0.17
C LYS A 29 6.85 12.74 -1.25
N ALA A 30 6.35 13.63 -2.10
CA ALA A 30 6.01 13.30 -3.48
C ALA A 30 7.18 12.70 -4.24
N GLU A 31 8.39 13.23 -4.08
CA GLU A 31 9.58 12.76 -4.79
C GLU A 31 10.05 11.37 -4.37
N SER A 32 9.60 10.89 -3.22
CA SER A 32 9.95 9.55 -2.72
C SER A 32 8.99 8.46 -3.19
N VAL A 33 7.87 8.83 -3.78
CA VAL A 33 6.82 7.86 -4.17
C VAL A 33 7.30 6.99 -5.33
N ARG A 34 7.07 5.68 -5.18
CA ARG A 34 7.34 4.67 -6.22
C ARG A 34 6.12 3.78 -6.36
N ALA A 35 5.77 3.45 -7.59
CA ALA A 35 4.62 2.60 -7.90
C ALA A 35 5.08 1.35 -8.64
N PHE A 36 4.47 0.22 -8.30
CA PHE A 36 4.78 -1.06 -8.91
C PHE A 36 3.49 -1.81 -9.22
N TRP A 37 3.52 -2.60 -10.31
CA TRP A 37 2.50 -3.60 -10.54
C TRP A 37 2.79 -4.83 -9.69
N ALA A 38 1.77 -5.31 -9.00
CA ALA A 38 1.80 -6.64 -8.39
C ALA A 38 0.90 -7.56 -9.21
N SER A 39 1.34 -8.80 -9.45
CA SER A 39 0.50 -9.76 -10.15
C SER A 39 -0.64 -10.23 -9.25
N GLY A 40 -1.69 -10.79 -9.84
CA GLY A 40 -2.80 -11.35 -9.07
C GLY A 40 -2.45 -12.62 -8.31
N ARG A 41 -1.21 -13.11 -8.43
CA ARG A 41 -0.69 -14.27 -7.70
C ARG A 41 0.39 -13.89 -6.70
N GLN A 42 0.59 -12.60 -6.48
CA GLN A 42 1.66 -12.07 -5.66
C GLN A 42 1.07 -11.29 -4.49
N GLY A 43 1.35 -11.74 -3.28
CA GLY A 43 1.04 -10.97 -2.09
C GLY A 43 2.14 -9.97 -1.79
N VAL A 44 1.81 -8.96 -1.02
CA VAL A 44 2.77 -7.94 -0.57
C VAL A 44 2.62 -7.77 0.92
N ASN A 45 3.75 -7.78 1.62
CA ASN A 45 3.79 -7.47 3.04
C ASN A 45 4.55 -6.17 3.24
N TYR A 46 3.84 -5.13 3.66
CA TYR A 46 4.48 -3.88 4.06
C TYR A 46 5.07 -4.07 5.46
N HIS A 47 6.39 -4.00 5.55
CA HIS A 47 7.03 -4.04 6.86
C HIS A 47 6.59 -2.87 7.72
N ARG A 48 6.74 -3.03 9.01
CA ARG A 48 6.45 -1.98 9.99
C ARG A 48 7.15 -0.67 9.58
N ASN A 49 6.41 0.44 9.67
CA ASN A 49 6.89 1.79 9.33
C ASN A 49 7.15 2.06 7.84
N VAL A 50 6.72 1.21 6.93
CA VAL A 50 6.79 1.50 5.50
C VAL A 50 5.62 2.39 5.09
N TRP A 51 5.92 3.57 4.56
CA TRP A 51 4.89 4.45 4.01
C TRP A 51 4.32 3.81 2.74
N HIS A 52 2.99 3.72 2.67
CA HIS A 52 2.30 3.16 1.51
C HIS A 52 0.94 3.82 1.32
N HIS A 53 0.42 3.78 0.09
CA HIS A 53 -0.95 4.19 -0.19
C HIS A 53 -1.88 3.02 0.18
N PRO A 54 -3.06 3.29 0.75
CA PRO A 54 -4.06 2.24 0.91
C PRO A 54 -4.35 1.54 -0.42
N LEU A 55 -4.88 0.35 -0.32
CA LEU A 55 -5.10 -0.55 -1.45
C LEU A 55 -5.61 0.13 -2.72
N LEU A 56 -4.91 -0.08 -3.84
CA LEU A 56 -5.26 0.47 -5.15
C LEU A 56 -5.53 -0.63 -6.16
N VAL A 57 -6.72 -0.60 -6.74
CA VAL A 57 -7.14 -1.56 -7.75
C VAL A 57 -7.74 -0.84 -8.96
N LEU A 58 -7.68 -1.47 -10.14
CA LEU A 58 -8.25 -0.92 -11.37
C LEU A 58 -9.66 -1.43 -11.62
N GLU A 59 -10.05 -2.52 -10.96
CA GLU A 59 -11.37 -3.10 -11.03
C GLU A 59 -11.70 -3.76 -9.69
N PRO A 60 -12.97 -3.95 -9.34
CA PRO A 60 -13.35 -4.58 -8.07
C PRO A 60 -12.70 -5.95 -7.92
N GLN A 61 -12.10 -6.20 -6.76
CA GLN A 61 -11.51 -7.48 -6.42
C GLN A 61 -11.38 -7.60 -4.90
N GLN A 62 -11.16 -8.82 -4.42
CA GLN A 62 -11.06 -9.13 -3.00
C GLN A 62 -9.62 -9.47 -2.63
N PHE A 63 -9.26 -9.16 -1.38
CA PHE A 63 -7.96 -9.46 -0.80
C PHE A 63 -8.11 -10.13 0.55
N VAL A 64 -7.18 -11.01 0.85
CA VAL A 64 -6.93 -11.43 2.23
C VAL A 64 -5.97 -10.40 2.84
N ILE A 65 -6.32 -9.86 3.99
CA ILE A 65 -5.52 -8.86 4.69
C ILE A 65 -5.14 -9.42 6.04
N ILE A 66 -3.84 -9.37 6.36
CA ILE A 66 -3.32 -9.83 7.64
C ILE A 66 -2.63 -8.66 8.31
N ASP A 67 -3.22 -8.19 9.42
CA ASP A 67 -2.74 -7.06 10.20
C ASP A 67 -2.45 -7.48 11.63
N ARG A 68 -1.66 -6.64 12.31
CA ARG A 68 -1.52 -6.75 13.75
C ARG A 68 -2.83 -6.34 14.43
N GLY A 69 -3.35 -7.20 15.27
CA GLY A 69 -4.44 -6.86 16.20
C GLY A 69 -3.88 -6.35 17.53
N GLY A 70 -4.74 -5.84 18.40
CA GLY A 70 -4.39 -5.42 19.73
C GLY A 70 -4.41 -3.91 19.93
N ASP A 71 -4.02 -3.49 21.14
CA ASP A 71 -4.06 -2.09 21.53
C ASP A 71 -2.89 -1.28 21.00
N GLY A 72 -3.03 0.04 21.05
CA GLY A 72 -2.00 0.98 20.66
C GLY A 72 -2.31 1.68 19.34
N HIS A 73 -1.57 2.76 19.10
CA HIS A 73 -1.69 3.54 17.88
C HIS A 73 -0.87 2.87 16.77
N ASN A 74 -1.56 2.35 15.76
CA ASN A 74 -0.91 1.59 14.69
C ASN A 74 -1.19 2.13 13.29
N CYS A 75 -1.55 3.38 13.16
CA CYS A 75 -1.72 3.99 11.85
C CYS A 75 -1.37 5.47 11.91
N ASP A 76 -0.30 5.84 11.24
CA ASP A 76 0.06 7.23 11.00
C ASP A 76 -0.30 7.58 9.56
N GLU A 77 -0.96 8.69 9.36
CA GLU A 77 -1.35 9.17 8.04
C GLU A 77 -0.67 10.51 7.75
N MET A 78 -0.29 10.71 6.48
CA MET A 78 0.34 11.94 6.04
C MET A 78 -0.18 12.33 4.67
N GLU A 79 -0.64 13.57 4.55
CA GLU A 79 -0.97 14.13 3.25
C GLU A 79 0.32 14.55 2.54
N LEU A 80 0.38 14.30 1.23
CA LEU A 80 1.49 14.79 0.42
C LEU A 80 1.29 16.29 0.12
N ASP A 81 2.40 17.01 0.00
CA ASP A 81 2.40 18.45 -0.30
C ASP A 81 2.01 18.74 -1.75
N THR A 82 2.08 17.76 -2.63
CA THR A 82 1.65 17.88 -4.03
C THR A 82 0.95 16.61 -4.49
N THR A 83 0.17 16.74 -5.57
CA THR A 83 -0.45 15.61 -6.22
C THR A 83 0.61 14.82 -7.01
N VAL A 84 0.60 13.50 -6.87
CA VAL A 84 1.45 12.61 -7.64
C VAL A 84 0.62 11.91 -8.71
N LEU A 85 1.07 12.00 -9.96
CA LEU A 85 0.45 11.30 -11.07
C LEU A 85 1.17 9.98 -11.32
N ILE A 86 0.41 8.90 -11.45
CA ILE A 86 0.92 7.58 -11.77
C ILE A 86 0.39 7.22 -13.15
N GLU A 87 1.28 7.14 -14.14
CA GLU A 87 0.92 6.70 -15.47
C GLU A 87 0.93 5.18 -15.54
N ILE A 88 -0.09 4.62 -16.16
CA ILE A 88 -0.29 3.18 -16.23
C ILE A 88 -0.32 2.74 -17.68
N ASP A 89 0.58 1.83 -18.02
CA ASP A 89 0.54 1.12 -19.30
C ASP A 89 -0.45 -0.04 -19.19
N LYS A 90 -1.44 -0.02 -20.05
CA LYS A 90 -2.46 -1.08 -20.06
C LYS A 90 -2.14 -2.14 -21.12
#